data_d13b98f7a8502caf0993848a1e1ca918
#
_entry.id   d13b98f7a8502caf0993848a1e1ca918
#
_cell.length_a   1.000
_cell.length_b   1.000
_cell.length_c   1.000
_cell.angle_alpha   90.00
_cell.angle_beta   90.00
_cell.angle_gamma   90.00
#
_symmetry.space_group_name_H-M   'P 1'
#
loop_
_entity.id
_entity.type
_entity.pdbx_description
1 polymer ?
#
loop_
_entity_poly.entity_id
_entity_poly.type
_entity_poly.pdbx_seq_one_letter_code
_entity_poly.pdbx_strand_id
1 'polypeptide(L)'
;MDILTKLATLNSTELLIMVEQAAKRQVVADHESRIINLEIYRRESLKLPPITPSWITENLYISAPKAGSLLAHLYKQGFIEKNISSIDRRNVEITHTVLGRVRIESYLATLILGMEKIGMLILSKKDKKLVQSAINDNPDTPLLQSLSENKKKLLTDLWDANKD
;
A
#
# COMPACT_ATOMS: atom_id res chain seq x y z
N MET A 1 4.94 -24.32 11.71
CA MET A 1 5.17 -22.96 12.22
C MET A 1 3.90 -22.49 12.92
N ASP A 2 4.00 -22.09 14.18
CA ASP A 2 2.85 -21.62 14.96
C ASP A 2 2.37 -20.24 14.49
N ILE A 3 1.17 -19.83 14.91
CA ILE A 3 0.52 -18.59 14.45
C ILE A 3 1.31 -17.34 14.84
N LEU A 4 1.96 -17.35 16.01
CA LEU A 4 2.74 -16.19 16.46
C LEU A 4 3.99 -15.99 15.59
N THR A 5 4.67 -17.10 15.24
CA THR A 5 5.81 -17.06 14.32
C THR A 5 5.38 -16.60 12.91
N LYS A 6 4.21 -17.02 12.43
CA LYS A 6 3.64 -16.55 11.16
C LYS A 6 3.40 -15.05 11.17
N LEU A 7 2.75 -14.54 12.21
CA LEU A 7 2.49 -13.11 12.37
C LEU A 7 3.78 -12.28 12.49
N ALA A 8 4.75 -12.78 13.26
CA ALA A 8 6.05 -12.12 13.40
C ALA A 8 6.78 -12.05 12.04
N THR A 9 6.75 -13.15 11.28
CA THR A 9 7.36 -13.20 9.94
C THR A 9 6.71 -12.23 8.98
N LEU A 10 5.37 -12.20 8.94
CA LEU A 10 4.61 -11.27 8.11
C LEU A 10 4.96 -9.82 8.46
N ASN A 11 4.86 -9.46 9.73
CA ASN A 11 5.12 -8.09 10.19
C ASN A 11 6.57 -7.66 9.94
N SER A 12 7.53 -8.53 10.22
CA SER A 12 8.94 -8.27 9.94
C SER A 12 9.20 -8.06 8.44
N THR A 13 8.63 -8.90 7.58
CA THR A 13 8.76 -8.79 6.12
C THR A 13 8.15 -7.48 5.62
N GLU A 14 7.00 -7.12 6.12
CA GLU A 14 6.32 -5.86 5.79
C GLU A 14 7.17 -4.65 6.16
N LEU A 15 7.69 -4.59 7.39
CA LEU A 15 8.55 -3.51 7.86
C LEU A 15 9.85 -3.41 7.04
N LEU A 16 10.46 -4.54 6.69
CA LEU A 16 11.65 -4.56 5.85
C LEU A 16 11.39 -4.04 4.44
N ILE A 17 10.25 -4.39 3.84
CA ILE A 17 9.82 -3.84 2.54
C ILE A 17 9.65 -2.33 2.64
N MET A 18 9.01 -1.84 3.70
CA MET A 18 8.83 -0.39 3.91
C MET A 18 10.15 0.34 4.04
N VAL A 19 11.06 -0.14 4.87
CA VAL A 19 12.38 0.48 5.09
C VAL A 19 13.18 0.50 3.80
N GLU A 20 13.16 -0.57 3.02
CA GLU A 20 13.88 -0.63 1.75
C GLU A 20 13.30 0.31 0.70
N GLN A 21 11.97 0.43 0.63
CA GLN A 21 11.32 1.38 -0.26
C GLN A 21 11.67 2.82 0.10
N ALA A 22 11.63 3.15 1.39
CA ALA A 22 12.03 4.46 1.88
C ALA A 22 13.48 4.80 1.51
N ALA A 23 14.39 3.89 1.74
CA ALA A 23 15.82 4.10 1.48
C ALA A 23 16.13 4.29 -0.01
N LYS A 24 15.45 3.54 -0.90
CA LYS A 24 15.76 3.55 -2.34
C LYS A 24 15.03 4.61 -3.14
N ARG A 25 13.84 5.04 -2.72
CA ARG A 25 12.94 5.85 -3.57
C ARG A 25 12.33 7.06 -2.89
N GLN A 26 12.68 7.35 -1.65
CA GLN A 26 12.01 8.39 -0.86
C GLN A 26 10.47 8.21 -0.83
N VAL A 27 10.00 6.99 -0.96
CA VAL A 27 8.58 6.66 -0.94
C VAL A 27 8.11 6.53 0.51
N VAL A 28 6.89 6.93 0.72
CA VAL A 28 6.08 6.85 1.95
C VAL A 28 6.54 5.73 2.91
N ALA A 29 7.39 6.10 3.86
CA ALA A 29 7.93 5.17 4.86
C ALA A 29 7.27 5.30 6.22
N ASP A 30 6.54 6.39 6.43
CA ASP A 30 5.89 6.65 7.71
C ASP A 30 4.51 5.98 7.79
N HIS A 31 4.13 5.64 9.01
CA HIS A 31 2.86 4.95 9.28
C HIS A 31 1.65 5.78 8.88
N GLU A 32 1.68 7.08 9.10
CA GLU A 32 0.57 7.97 8.83
C GLU A 32 0.28 8.06 7.32
N SER A 33 1.30 8.25 6.50
CA SER A 33 1.15 8.28 5.05
C SER A 33 0.60 6.96 4.50
N ARG A 34 0.99 5.85 5.10
CA ARG A 34 0.49 4.54 4.73
C ARG A 34 -0.97 4.35 5.09
N ILE A 35 -1.38 4.76 6.29
CA ILE A 35 -2.79 4.72 6.71
C ILE A 35 -3.62 5.60 5.77
N ILE A 36 -3.15 6.80 5.42
CA ILE A 36 -3.81 7.69 4.47
C ILE A 36 -4.04 6.98 3.12
N ASN A 37 -3.00 6.38 2.54
CA ASN A 37 -3.13 5.68 1.26
C ASN A 37 -4.08 4.47 1.33
N LEU A 38 -3.99 3.66 2.39
CA LEU A 38 -4.90 2.52 2.58
C LEU A 38 -6.35 2.96 2.76
N GLU A 39 -6.59 4.04 3.50
CA GLU A 39 -7.94 4.55 3.72
C GLU A 39 -8.54 5.17 2.47
N ILE A 40 -7.76 5.89 1.66
CA ILE A 40 -8.20 6.35 0.35
C ILE A 40 -8.64 5.15 -0.49
N TYR A 41 -7.78 4.13 -0.63
CA TYR A 41 -8.08 2.92 -1.40
C TYR A 41 -9.34 2.21 -0.92
N ARG A 42 -9.48 2.05 0.40
CA ARG A 42 -10.65 1.44 1.02
C ARG A 42 -11.93 2.18 0.67
N ARG A 43 -11.92 3.52 0.80
CA ARG A 43 -13.10 4.35 0.51
C ARG A 43 -13.46 4.34 -0.96
N GLU A 44 -12.50 4.47 -1.86
CA GLU A 44 -12.73 4.38 -3.30
C GLU A 44 -13.32 3.02 -3.69
N SER A 45 -12.77 1.93 -3.13
CA SER A 45 -13.26 0.56 -3.41
C SER A 45 -14.66 0.30 -2.89
N LEU A 46 -15.04 0.91 -1.77
CA LEU A 46 -16.36 0.78 -1.15
C LEU A 46 -17.34 1.90 -1.55
N LYS A 47 -16.93 2.82 -2.45
CA LYS A 47 -17.72 3.99 -2.87
C LYS A 47 -18.19 4.85 -1.69
N LEU A 48 -17.34 4.99 -0.69
CA LEU A 48 -17.55 5.88 0.46
C LEU A 48 -17.05 7.29 0.12
N PRO A 49 -17.52 8.32 0.86
CA PRO A 49 -17.03 9.69 0.68
C PRO A 49 -15.50 9.77 0.83
N PRO A 50 -14.80 10.55 -0.02
CA PRO A 50 -13.36 10.74 0.07
C PRO A 50 -12.90 11.24 1.44
N ILE A 51 -11.62 11.02 1.77
CA ILE A 51 -11.05 11.61 2.98
C ILE A 51 -10.80 13.10 2.78
N THR A 52 -10.77 13.82 3.91
CA THR A 52 -10.48 15.25 3.99
C THR A 52 -9.29 15.50 4.91
N PRO A 53 -8.63 16.68 4.84
CA PRO A 53 -7.61 17.04 5.82
C PRO A 53 -8.10 16.96 7.28
N SER A 54 -9.37 17.32 7.54
CA SER A 54 -9.97 17.19 8.87
C SER A 54 -10.05 15.74 9.32
N TRP A 55 -10.47 14.85 8.42
CA TRP A 55 -10.48 13.41 8.73
C TRP A 55 -9.10 12.91 9.17
N ILE A 56 -8.04 13.36 8.50
CA ILE A 56 -6.67 12.95 8.83
C ILE A 56 -6.28 13.42 10.23
N THR A 57 -6.52 14.68 10.57
CA THR A 57 -6.19 15.22 11.89
C THR A 57 -6.95 14.53 13.00
N GLU A 58 -8.24 14.27 12.80
CA GLU A 58 -9.13 13.64 13.77
C GLU A 58 -8.82 12.17 13.99
N ASN A 59 -8.52 11.42 12.93
CA ASN A 59 -8.35 9.96 13.02
C ASN A 59 -6.91 9.52 13.26
N LEU A 60 -5.93 10.32 12.86
CA LEU A 60 -4.52 10.03 13.12
C LEU A 60 -3.98 10.76 14.35
N TYR A 61 -4.81 11.59 15.01
CA TYR A 61 -4.41 12.36 16.19
C TYR A 61 -3.16 13.22 15.97
N ILE A 62 -3.03 13.80 14.77
CA ILE A 62 -1.90 14.64 14.39
C ILE A 62 -2.34 16.09 14.17
N SER A 63 -1.38 17.01 14.29
CA SER A 63 -1.65 18.43 14.07
C SER A 63 -1.95 18.74 12.58
N ALA A 64 -2.72 19.78 12.34
CA ALA A 64 -3.02 20.24 10.99
C ALA A 64 -1.76 20.56 10.15
N PRO A 65 -0.69 21.19 10.70
CA PRO A 65 0.57 21.35 9.95
C PRO A 65 1.20 20.02 9.57
N LYS A 66 1.21 19.01 10.44
CA LYS A 66 1.73 17.68 10.13
C LYS A 66 0.91 17.01 9.03
N ALA A 67 -0.41 17.03 9.13
CA ALA A 67 -1.30 16.51 8.10
C ALA A 67 -1.07 17.19 6.74
N GLY A 68 -0.93 18.52 6.73
CA GLY A 68 -0.59 19.30 5.54
C GLY A 68 0.75 18.88 4.91
N SER A 69 1.78 18.67 5.73
CA SER A 69 3.09 18.20 5.27
C SER A 69 3.03 16.80 4.65
N LEU A 70 2.33 15.85 5.27
CA LEU A 70 2.13 14.51 4.74
C LEU A 70 1.40 14.53 3.39
N LEU A 71 0.32 15.30 3.30
CA LEU A 71 -0.43 15.45 2.05
C LEU A 71 0.39 16.15 0.96
N ALA A 72 1.18 17.15 1.29
CA ALA A 72 2.06 17.81 0.34
C ALA A 72 3.12 16.84 -0.21
N HIS A 73 3.66 15.97 0.64
CA HIS A 73 4.61 14.95 0.25
C HIS A 73 3.98 13.91 -0.71
N LEU A 74 2.82 13.35 -0.35
CA LEU A 74 2.10 12.41 -1.20
C LEU A 74 1.68 13.02 -2.55
N TYR A 75 1.26 14.29 -2.53
CA TYR A 75 0.91 15.05 -3.73
C TYR A 75 2.14 15.26 -4.64
N LYS A 76 3.27 15.67 -4.07
CA LYS A 76 4.53 15.85 -4.81
C LYS A 76 5.02 14.56 -5.45
N GLN A 77 4.77 13.43 -4.82
CA GLN A 77 5.07 12.09 -5.36
C GLN A 77 4.08 11.65 -6.46
N GLY A 78 3.03 12.39 -6.70
CA GLY A 78 2.00 12.06 -7.68
C GLY A 78 1.09 10.90 -7.27
N PHE A 79 0.98 10.57 -5.98
CA PHE A 79 0.15 9.47 -5.52
C PHE A 79 -1.29 9.86 -5.24
N ILE A 80 -1.51 11.10 -4.85
CA ILE A 80 -2.82 11.66 -4.55
C ILE A 80 -3.09 12.91 -5.36
N GLU A 81 -4.36 13.22 -5.52
CA GLU A 81 -4.85 14.48 -6.04
C GLU A 81 -5.83 15.11 -5.05
N LYS A 82 -5.97 16.42 -5.12
CA LYS A 82 -6.85 17.22 -4.29
C LYS A 82 -7.97 17.78 -5.18
N ASN A 83 -9.18 17.44 -4.85
CA ASN A 83 -10.37 17.90 -5.56
C ASN A 83 -11.21 18.79 -4.65
N ILE A 84 -11.85 19.80 -5.22
CA ILE A 84 -12.86 20.56 -4.48
C ILE A 84 -14.14 19.73 -4.44
N SER A 85 -14.69 19.52 -3.25
CA SER A 85 -15.93 18.76 -3.10
C SER A 85 -17.05 19.35 -3.94
N SER A 86 -17.76 18.48 -4.66
CA SER A 86 -18.95 18.89 -5.41
C SER A 86 -20.15 19.25 -4.50
N ILE A 87 -20.12 18.75 -3.26
CA ILE A 87 -21.18 18.94 -2.28
C ILE A 87 -20.94 20.22 -1.45
N ASP A 88 -19.71 20.41 -1.00
CA ASP A 88 -19.29 21.59 -0.24
C ASP A 88 -17.95 22.11 -0.75
N ARG A 89 -17.99 23.23 -1.48
CA ARG A 89 -16.81 23.86 -2.08
C ARG A 89 -15.73 24.31 -1.08
N ARG A 90 -16.04 24.29 0.22
CA ARG A 90 -15.07 24.57 1.29
C ARG A 90 -14.24 23.36 1.66
N ASN A 91 -14.71 22.17 1.28
CA ASN A 91 -14.04 20.91 1.60
C ASN A 91 -13.15 20.47 0.44
N VAL A 92 -11.92 20.12 0.80
CA VAL A 92 -10.97 19.45 -0.10
C VAL A 92 -11.10 17.96 0.08
N GLU A 93 -11.40 17.27 -1.00
CA GLU A 93 -11.44 15.82 -1.08
C GLU A 93 -10.11 15.30 -1.61
N ILE A 94 -9.65 14.19 -1.06
CA ILE A 94 -8.37 13.58 -1.39
C ILE A 94 -8.64 12.19 -1.97
N THR A 95 -8.15 11.98 -3.17
CA THR A 95 -8.31 10.73 -3.92
C THR A 95 -6.96 10.25 -4.47
N HIS A 96 -6.86 8.98 -4.88
CA HIS A 96 -5.68 8.51 -5.59
C HIS A 96 -5.63 9.04 -7.03
N THR A 97 -4.42 9.32 -7.48
CA THR A 97 -4.12 9.30 -8.91
C THR A 97 -4.09 7.85 -9.42
N VAL A 98 -4.05 7.66 -10.74
CA VAL A 98 -3.83 6.32 -11.33
C VAL A 98 -2.54 5.70 -10.79
N LEU A 99 -1.46 6.47 -10.69
CA LEU A 99 -0.19 6.00 -10.13
C LEU A 99 -0.33 5.58 -8.66
N GLY A 100 -0.99 6.39 -7.84
CA GLY A 100 -1.21 6.07 -6.43
C GLY A 100 -2.01 4.79 -6.25
N ARG A 101 -3.06 4.62 -7.04
CA ARG A 101 -3.89 3.40 -7.03
C ARG A 101 -3.10 2.16 -7.43
N VAL A 102 -2.38 2.22 -8.53
CA VAL A 102 -1.55 1.08 -8.98
C VAL A 102 -0.50 0.70 -7.94
N ARG A 103 0.09 1.67 -7.27
CA ARG A 103 1.08 1.42 -6.21
C ARG A 103 0.50 0.75 -4.98
N ILE A 104 -0.65 1.22 -4.50
CA ILE A 104 -1.27 0.62 -3.32
C ILE A 104 -1.79 -0.80 -3.63
N GLU A 105 -2.32 -1.03 -4.83
CA GLU A 105 -2.75 -2.36 -5.28
C GLU A 105 -1.57 -3.34 -5.35
N SER A 106 -0.44 -2.91 -5.90
CA SER A 106 0.79 -3.70 -5.96
C SER A 106 1.33 -4.06 -4.56
N TYR A 107 1.27 -3.09 -3.64
CA TYR A 107 1.65 -3.32 -2.24
C TYR A 107 0.72 -4.33 -1.56
N LEU A 108 -0.60 -4.17 -1.70
CA LEU A 108 -1.58 -5.10 -1.15
C LEU A 108 -1.45 -6.51 -1.74
N ALA A 109 -1.21 -6.59 -3.04
CA ALA A 109 -0.96 -7.86 -3.72
C ALA A 109 0.26 -8.59 -3.13
N THR A 110 1.34 -7.87 -2.87
CA THR A 110 2.54 -8.44 -2.24
C THR A 110 2.26 -8.95 -0.83
N LEU A 111 1.47 -8.21 -0.04
CA LEU A 111 1.06 -8.67 1.29
C LEU A 111 0.19 -9.93 1.22
N ILE A 112 -0.77 -9.98 0.29
CA ILE A 112 -1.65 -11.14 0.09
C ILE A 112 -0.83 -12.38 -0.24
N LEU A 113 0.15 -12.27 -1.14
CA LEU A 113 1.05 -13.40 -1.46
C LEU A 113 1.89 -13.82 -0.25
N GLY A 114 2.39 -12.86 0.52
CA GLY A 114 3.08 -13.14 1.77
C GLY A 114 2.20 -13.91 2.77
N MET A 115 0.93 -13.51 2.90
CA MET A 115 -0.05 -14.19 3.77
C MET A 115 -0.36 -15.60 3.29
N GLU A 116 -0.56 -15.79 1.99
CA GLU A 116 -0.79 -17.12 1.40
C GLU A 116 0.39 -18.05 1.69
N LYS A 117 1.59 -17.55 1.52
CA LYS A 117 2.79 -18.33 1.70
C LYS A 117 3.03 -18.84 3.13
N ILE A 118 2.74 -18.02 4.11
CA ILE A 118 2.83 -18.46 5.52
C ILE A 118 1.57 -19.25 5.96
N GLY A 119 0.68 -19.57 5.01
CA GLY A 119 -0.52 -20.36 5.26
C GLY A 119 -1.59 -19.66 6.09
N MET A 120 -1.60 -18.32 6.09
CA MET A 120 -2.67 -17.52 6.71
C MET A 120 -3.87 -17.32 5.79
N LEU A 121 -3.65 -17.44 4.49
CA LEU A 121 -4.68 -17.24 3.47
C LEU A 121 -4.56 -18.34 2.41
N ILE A 122 -5.68 -18.76 1.88
CA ILE A 122 -5.74 -19.68 0.72
C ILE A 122 -6.38 -18.92 -0.42
N LEU A 123 -5.65 -18.74 -1.51
CA LEU A 123 -6.14 -18.08 -2.71
C LEU A 123 -6.72 -19.09 -3.70
N SER A 124 -7.85 -18.75 -4.28
CA SER A 124 -8.36 -19.45 -5.45
C SER A 124 -7.44 -19.20 -6.67
N LYS A 125 -7.50 -20.07 -7.69
CA LYS A 125 -6.76 -19.84 -8.95
C LYS A 125 -7.11 -18.50 -9.60
N LYS A 126 -8.36 -18.05 -9.47
CA LYS A 126 -8.81 -16.74 -9.98
C LYS A 126 -8.15 -15.61 -9.22
N ASP A 127 -8.15 -15.68 -7.89
CA ASP A 127 -7.56 -14.64 -7.05
C ASP A 127 -6.04 -14.56 -7.22
N LYS A 128 -5.35 -15.70 -7.35
CA LYS A 128 -3.91 -15.74 -7.67
C LYS A 128 -3.59 -14.99 -8.96
N LYS A 129 -4.37 -15.20 -10.02
CA LYS A 129 -4.18 -14.48 -11.29
C LYS A 129 -4.39 -12.98 -11.10
N LEU A 130 -5.43 -12.57 -10.36
CA LEU A 130 -5.72 -11.16 -10.10
C LEU A 130 -4.58 -10.50 -9.32
N VAL A 131 -4.12 -11.14 -8.27
CA VAL A 131 -3.00 -10.66 -7.44
C VAL A 131 -1.71 -10.57 -8.25
N GLN A 132 -1.43 -11.56 -9.09
CA GLN A 132 -0.26 -11.57 -9.97
C GLN A 132 -0.33 -10.45 -11.01
N SER A 133 -1.51 -10.19 -11.60
CA SER A 133 -1.74 -9.07 -12.50
C SER A 133 -1.46 -7.74 -11.82
N ALA A 134 -1.97 -7.51 -10.62
CA ALA A 134 -1.75 -6.28 -9.86
C ALA A 134 -0.25 -5.99 -9.58
N ILE A 135 0.59 -7.03 -9.53
CA ILE A 135 2.05 -6.89 -9.44
C ILE A 135 2.68 -6.59 -10.80
N ASN A 136 2.27 -7.33 -11.84
CA ASN A 136 2.89 -7.29 -13.15
C ASN A 136 2.45 -6.10 -13.99
N ASP A 137 1.21 -5.65 -13.84
CA ASP A 137 0.64 -4.53 -14.60
C ASP A 137 1.15 -3.15 -14.16
N ASN A 138 1.93 -3.11 -13.09
CA ASN A 138 2.61 -1.91 -12.66
C ASN A 138 3.90 -1.73 -13.48
N PRO A 139 3.93 -0.87 -14.50
CA PRO A 139 5.10 -0.68 -15.36
C PRO A 139 6.34 -0.23 -14.60
N ASP A 140 6.14 0.42 -13.46
CA ASP A 140 7.22 0.82 -12.57
C ASP A 140 7.56 -0.22 -11.51
N THR A 141 6.80 -1.32 -11.40
CA THR A 141 6.86 -2.36 -10.38
C THR A 141 7.74 -1.95 -9.19
N PRO A 142 7.38 -0.89 -8.45
CA PRO A 142 8.32 -0.28 -7.51
C PRO A 142 8.68 -1.23 -6.39
N LEU A 143 7.78 -2.15 -6.04
CA LEU A 143 8.00 -3.18 -5.03
C LEU A 143 9.01 -4.23 -5.48
N LEU A 144 8.85 -4.79 -6.67
CA LEU A 144 9.73 -5.83 -7.17
C LEU A 144 11.07 -5.28 -7.69
N GLN A 145 11.05 -4.14 -8.39
CA GLN A 145 12.29 -3.52 -8.90
C GLN A 145 13.12 -2.87 -7.78
N SER A 146 12.49 -2.45 -6.68
CA SER A 146 13.21 -1.87 -5.54
C SER A 146 13.68 -2.88 -4.51
N LEU A 147 13.18 -4.10 -4.54
CA LEU A 147 13.65 -5.15 -3.66
C LEU A 147 15.09 -5.55 -4.03
N SER A 148 15.93 -5.75 -3.03
CA SER A 148 17.25 -6.35 -3.27
C SER A 148 17.09 -7.72 -3.93
N GLU A 149 18.10 -8.13 -4.70
CA GLU A 149 18.09 -9.44 -5.39
C GLU A 149 17.85 -10.61 -4.42
N ASN A 150 18.35 -10.50 -3.20
CA ASN A 150 18.12 -11.51 -2.15
C ASN A 150 16.63 -11.58 -1.75
N LYS A 151 15.94 -10.43 -1.68
CA LYS A 151 14.51 -10.38 -1.36
C LYS A 151 13.65 -10.79 -2.56
N LYS A 152 14.04 -10.42 -3.78
CA LYS A 152 13.40 -10.91 -5.01
C LYS A 152 13.48 -12.43 -5.05
N LYS A 153 14.66 -13.00 -4.81
CA LYS A 153 14.87 -14.44 -4.74
C LYS A 153 13.99 -15.08 -3.67
N LEU A 154 13.95 -14.51 -2.46
CA LEU A 154 13.09 -14.97 -1.39
C LEU A 154 11.61 -14.97 -1.82
N LEU A 155 11.10 -13.92 -2.43
CA LEU A 155 9.73 -13.84 -2.94
C LEU A 155 9.49 -14.85 -4.07
N THR A 156 10.46 -15.07 -4.96
CA THR A 156 10.38 -16.06 -6.03
C THR A 156 10.39 -17.48 -5.46
N ASP A 157 11.34 -17.80 -4.56
CA ASP A 157 11.41 -19.10 -3.89
C ASP A 157 10.14 -19.39 -3.10
N LEU A 158 9.55 -18.33 -2.54
CA LEU A 158 8.29 -18.35 -1.84
C LEU A 158 7.10 -18.65 -2.77
N TRP A 159 7.13 -18.12 -3.97
CA TRP A 159 6.13 -18.32 -5.01
C TRP A 159 6.24 -19.73 -5.62
N ASP A 160 7.45 -20.17 -5.91
CA ASP A 160 7.70 -21.46 -6.56
C ASP A 160 7.45 -22.65 -5.62
N ALA A 161 7.70 -22.50 -4.31
CA ALA A 161 7.38 -23.51 -3.30
C ALA A 161 5.87 -23.80 -3.12
N ASN A 162 4.98 -23.00 -3.72
CA ASN A 162 3.52 -23.20 -3.70
C ASN A 162 2.96 -23.68 -5.04
N LYS A 163 3.79 -24.12 -5.99
CA LYS A 163 3.33 -24.67 -7.27
C LYS A 163 3.05 -26.17 -7.25
N ASP A 164 3.52 -26.86 -6.23
CA ASP A 164 3.26 -28.28 -5.96
C ASP A 164 2.14 -28.44 -4.92
#